data_dd5adb5b347ffe94840067718fafc46d
#
_entry.id   dd5adb5b347ffe94840067718fafc46d
#
_cell.length_a   1.000
_cell.length_b   1.000
_cell.length_c   1.000
_cell.angle_alpha   90.00
_cell.angle_beta   90.00
_cell.angle_gamma   90.00
#
_symmetry.space_group_name_H-M   'P 1'
#
loop_
_entity.id
_entity.type
_entity.pdbx_description
1 polymer ?
#
loop_
_entity_poly.entity_id
_entity_poly.type
_entity_poly.pdbx_seq_one_letter_code
_entity_poly.pdbx_strand_id
1 'polypeptide(L)'
;MDPAIRSAKDLAGKTVAVQTGTSYLENVQKVTTIKEMKNFPTDVDARSALTSRRGDAWVTDRCVAKEMVAKNPTAGLKLGEMVFIERIASAVAKGNQTLADAWNKALAETMADGSYAAVSKKYFNEDVRCN
;
A
#
# COMPACT_ATOMS: atom_id res chain seq x y z
N MET A 1 -16.70 -8.65 -6.65
CA MET A 1 -15.70 -7.67 -7.14
C MET A 1 -15.77 -7.63 -8.66
N ASP A 2 -15.70 -6.44 -9.24
CA ASP A 2 -15.72 -6.28 -10.70
C ASP A 2 -14.44 -6.89 -11.30
N PRO A 3 -14.55 -7.93 -12.15
CA PRO A 3 -13.38 -8.59 -12.73
C PRO A 3 -12.63 -7.69 -13.75
N ALA A 4 -13.24 -6.56 -14.12
CA ALA A 4 -12.67 -5.63 -15.08
C ALA A 4 -11.59 -4.71 -14.48
N ILE A 5 -11.54 -4.54 -13.14
CA ILE A 5 -10.52 -3.69 -12.48
C ILE A 5 -9.20 -4.47 -12.38
N ARG A 6 -8.24 -4.12 -13.23
CA ARG A 6 -6.89 -4.70 -13.27
C ARG A 6 -5.81 -3.65 -13.05
N SER A 7 -6.01 -2.45 -13.59
CA SER A 7 -5.06 -1.34 -13.56
C SER A 7 -5.64 -0.10 -12.89
N ALA A 8 -4.80 0.88 -12.62
CA ALA A 8 -5.21 2.18 -12.10
C ALA A 8 -6.21 2.90 -13.02
N LYS A 9 -6.11 2.72 -14.34
CA LYS A 9 -7.03 3.32 -15.32
C LYS A 9 -8.44 2.76 -15.22
N ASP A 10 -8.59 1.51 -14.80
CA ASP A 10 -9.91 0.85 -14.66
C ASP A 10 -10.68 1.36 -13.43
N LEU A 11 -10.03 2.18 -12.58
CA LEU A 11 -10.70 2.89 -11.49
C LEU A 11 -11.56 4.08 -11.99
N ALA A 12 -11.47 4.43 -13.28
CA ALA A 12 -12.29 5.48 -13.86
C ALA A 12 -13.77 5.20 -13.64
N GLY A 13 -14.49 6.18 -13.08
CA GLY A 13 -15.91 6.07 -12.77
C GLY A 13 -16.26 5.10 -11.62
N LYS A 14 -15.29 4.59 -10.89
CA LYS A 14 -15.48 3.67 -9.76
C LYS A 14 -15.47 4.37 -8.41
N THR A 15 -16.07 3.72 -7.42
CA THR A 15 -16.01 4.13 -6.00
C THR A 15 -14.80 3.46 -5.35
N VAL A 16 -13.86 4.26 -4.88
CA VAL A 16 -12.59 3.81 -4.29
C VAL A 16 -12.59 4.05 -2.78
N ALA A 17 -12.29 3.02 -2.01
CA ALA A 17 -12.14 3.08 -0.55
C ALA A 17 -10.67 3.23 -0.17
N VAL A 18 -10.37 4.18 0.72
CA VAL A 18 -9.02 4.44 1.27
C VAL A 18 -9.09 4.76 2.75
N GLN A 19 -7.96 4.60 3.44
CA GLN A 19 -7.82 5.09 4.81
C GLN A 19 -7.56 6.60 4.82
N THR A 20 -8.24 7.32 5.69
CA THR A 20 -8.02 8.76 5.93
C THR A 20 -6.60 9.03 6.43
N GLY A 21 -6.01 10.13 5.96
CA GLY A 21 -4.66 10.56 6.39
C GLY A 21 -3.52 9.81 5.74
N THR A 22 -3.79 8.98 4.73
CA THR A 22 -2.78 8.34 3.89
C THR A 22 -2.54 9.15 2.62
N SER A 23 -1.37 8.97 2.01
CA SER A 23 -1.04 9.49 0.69
C SER A 23 -1.85 8.85 -0.44
N TYR A 24 -2.53 7.75 -0.17
CA TYR A 24 -3.32 6.98 -1.15
C TYR A 24 -4.43 7.84 -1.77
N LEU A 25 -5.10 8.65 -0.96
CA LEU A 25 -6.14 9.57 -1.41
C LEU A 25 -5.64 10.47 -2.54
N GLU A 26 -4.58 11.23 -2.28
CA GLU A 26 -4.02 12.20 -3.25
C GLU A 26 -3.48 11.51 -4.51
N ASN A 27 -2.83 10.37 -4.35
CA ASN A 27 -2.20 9.67 -5.46
C ASN A 27 -3.23 9.01 -6.39
N VAL A 28 -4.31 8.45 -5.85
CA VAL A 28 -5.39 7.91 -6.68
C VAL A 28 -6.06 9.01 -7.49
N GLN A 29 -6.28 10.18 -6.90
CA GLN A 29 -6.88 11.33 -7.60
C GLN A 29 -6.01 11.86 -8.76
N LYS A 30 -4.69 11.68 -8.70
CA LYS A 30 -3.76 12.06 -9.78
C LYS A 30 -3.78 11.09 -10.96
N VAL A 31 -4.18 9.83 -10.74
CA VAL A 31 -4.05 8.77 -11.75
C VAL A 31 -5.26 8.70 -12.66
N THR A 32 -6.48 8.93 -12.13
CA THR A 32 -7.71 8.76 -12.90
C THR A 32 -8.88 9.53 -12.30
N THR A 33 -9.91 9.76 -13.14
CA THR A 33 -11.18 10.35 -12.69
C THR A 33 -12.08 9.27 -12.10
N ILE A 34 -12.06 9.13 -10.79
CA ILE A 34 -12.97 8.23 -10.07
C ILE A 34 -14.36 8.84 -9.90
N LYS A 35 -15.36 8.01 -9.65
CA LYS A 35 -16.71 8.46 -9.33
C LYS A 35 -16.80 9.05 -7.94
N GLU A 36 -16.24 8.35 -6.96
CA GLU A 36 -16.32 8.71 -5.55
C GLU A 36 -15.11 8.16 -4.80
N MET A 37 -14.57 8.96 -3.87
CA MET A 37 -13.58 8.52 -2.90
C MET A 37 -14.25 8.38 -1.54
N LYS A 38 -14.27 7.17 -0.98
CA LYS A 38 -14.74 6.90 0.37
C LYS A 38 -13.58 6.79 1.33
N ASN A 39 -13.56 7.70 2.29
CA ASN A 39 -12.53 7.78 3.32
C ASN A 39 -13.01 7.07 4.58
N PHE A 40 -12.16 6.23 5.15
CA PHE A 40 -12.43 5.45 6.34
C PHE A 40 -11.40 5.72 7.44
N PRO A 41 -11.79 5.67 8.71
CA PRO A 41 -10.85 5.88 9.83
C PRO A 41 -9.72 4.85 9.85
N THR A 42 -10.01 3.60 9.46
CA THR A 42 -9.04 2.51 9.43
C THR A 42 -8.99 1.81 8.07
N ASP A 43 -7.88 1.16 7.80
CA ASP A 43 -7.71 0.34 6.58
C ASP A 43 -8.63 -0.89 6.60
N VAL A 44 -8.93 -1.41 7.79
CA VAL A 44 -9.90 -2.52 7.98
C VAL A 44 -11.30 -2.09 7.54
N ASP A 45 -11.73 -0.87 7.87
CA ASP A 45 -13.03 -0.34 7.46
C ASP A 45 -13.08 -0.10 5.95
N ALA A 46 -12.00 0.43 5.36
CA ALA A 46 -11.88 0.61 3.92
C ALA A 46 -12.00 -0.73 3.17
N ARG A 47 -11.31 -1.76 3.64
CA ARG A 47 -11.44 -3.13 3.12
C ARG A 47 -12.86 -3.68 3.28
N SER A 48 -13.49 -3.44 4.44
CA SER A 48 -14.85 -3.90 4.71
C SER A 48 -15.86 -3.28 3.75
N ALA A 49 -15.63 -2.04 3.30
CA ALA A 49 -16.46 -1.42 2.28
C ALA A 49 -16.39 -2.17 0.94
N LEU A 50 -15.22 -2.70 0.57
CA LEU A 50 -15.06 -3.52 -0.63
C LEU A 50 -15.78 -4.88 -0.49
N THR A 51 -15.56 -5.60 0.60
CA THR A 51 -16.17 -6.92 0.82
C THR A 51 -17.68 -6.86 0.97
N SER A 52 -18.22 -5.75 1.48
CA SER A 52 -19.68 -5.49 1.57
C SER A 52 -20.27 -4.82 0.32
N ARG A 53 -19.51 -4.73 -0.79
CA ARG A 53 -19.94 -4.12 -2.06
C ARG A 53 -20.35 -2.65 -1.96
N ARG A 54 -19.84 -1.92 -0.95
CA ARG A 54 -20.03 -0.47 -0.80
C ARG A 54 -18.94 0.35 -1.50
N GLY A 55 -17.97 -0.31 -2.11
CA GLY A 55 -16.91 0.24 -2.94
C GLY A 55 -16.49 -0.78 -3.98
N ASP A 56 -15.93 -0.31 -5.08
CA ASP A 56 -15.49 -1.13 -6.20
C ASP A 56 -14.02 -1.55 -6.06
N ALA A 57 -13.21 -0.69 -5.43
CA ALA A 57 -11.79 -0.93 -5.17
C ALA A 57 -11.39 -0.42 -3.78
N TRP A 58 -10.39 -1.06 -3.20
CA TRP A 58 -9.70 -0.64 -1.98
C TRP A 58 -8.23 -0.43 -2.33
N VAL A 59 -7.70 0.76 -2.03
CA VAL A 59 -6.29 1.10 -2.26
C VAL A 59 -5.57 1.13 -0.91
N THR A 60 -4.53 0.33 -0.82
CA THR A 60 -3.71 0.15 0.38
C THR A 60 -2.29 -0.24 0.01
N ASP A 61 -1.44 -0.46 1.02
CA ASP A 61 -0.09 -1.00 0.84
C ASP A 61 -0.12 -2.38 0.16
N ARG A 62 0.82 -2.61 -0.76
CA ARG A 62 0.91 -3.85 -1.54
C ARG A 62 1.07 -5.09 -0.66
N CYS A 63 1.88 -5.02 0.38
CA CYS A 63 2.12 -6.15 1.27
C CYS A 63 0.87 -6.48 2.08
N VAL A 64 0.14 -5.45 2.56
CA VAL A 64 -1.14 -5.61 3.24
C VAL A 64 -2.19 -6.23 2.31
N ALA A 65 -2.30 -5.74 1.08
CA ALA A 65 -3.24 -6.28 0.10
C ALA A 65 -2.94 -7.75 -0.23
N LYS A 66 -1.68 -8.11 -0.47
CA LYS A 66 -1.25 -9.50 -0.73
C LYS A 66 -1.58 -10.42 0.43
N GLU A 67 -1.27 -10.01 1.65
CA GLU A 67 -1.55 -10.79 2.86
C GLU A 67 -3.06 -11.02 3.03
N MET A 68 -3.87 -9.98 2.82
CA MET A 68 -5.32 -10.09 2.95
C MET A 68 -5.94 -11.00 1.90
N VAL A 69 -5.49 -10.95 0.65
CA VAL A 69 -5.94 -11.87 -0.40
C VAL A 69 -5.55 -13.31 -0.05
N ALA A 70 -4.33 -13.54 0.41
CA ALA A 70 -3.85 -14.86 0.77
C ALA A 70 -4.60 -15.46 1.99
N LYS A 71 -4.85 -14.66 3.02
CA LYS A 71 -5.54 -15.10 4.24
C LYS A 71 -7.05 -15.26 4.09
N ASN A 72 -7.65 -14.68 3.04
CA ASN A 72 -9.10 -14.67 2.84
C ASN A 72 -9.48 -15.11 1.41
N PRO A 73 -9.17 -16.34 1.01
CA PRO A 73 -9.38 -16.80 -0.37
C PRO A 73 -10.86 -16.81 -0.79
N THR A 74 -11.77 -16.91 0.17
CA THR A 74 -13.23 -16.93 -0.06
C THR A 74 -13.85 -15.54 -0.07
N ALA A 75 -13.11 -14.47 0.30
CA ALA A 75 -13.64 -13.10 0.34
C ALA A 75 -13.85 -12.48 -1.06
N GLY A 76 -13.47 -13.18 -2.12
CA GLY A 76 -13.60 -12.70 -3.50
C GLY A 76 -12.66 -11.52 -3.82
N LEU A 77 -11.63 -11.28 -2.99
CA LEU A 77 -10.63 -10.24 -3.21
C LEU A 77 -9.65 -10.66 -4.30
N LYS A 78 -9.28 -9.71 -5.15
CA LYS A 78 -8.21 -9.86 -6.15
C LYS A 78 -7.22 -8.73 -6.01
N LEU A 79 -5.96 -9.04 -6.21
CA LEU A 79 -4.91 -8.04 -6.29
C LEU A 79 -4.93 -7.43 -7.69
N GLY A 80 -5.01 -6.10 -7.77
CA GLY A 80 -4.80 -5.33 -8.98
C GLY A 80 -3.33 -4.96 -9.19
N GLU A 81 -3.07 -4.19 -10.24
CA GLU A 81 -1.76 -3.62 -10.49
C GLU A 81 -1.42 -2.52 -9.46
N MET A 82 -0.14 -2.21 -9.38
CA MET A 82 0.37 -1.12 -8.56
C MET A 82 -0.09 0.22 -9.11
N VAL A 83 -0.74 1.03 -8.27
CA VAL A 83 -1.27 2.34 -8.68
C VAL A 83 -0.16 3.40 -8.70
N PHE A 84 0.74 3.37 -7.71
CA PHE A 84 1.89 4.26 -7.58
C PHE A 84 2.95 3.64 -6.66
N ILE A 85 4.14 4.23 -6.64
CA ILE A 85 5.25 3.82 -5.77
C ILE A 85 5.56 4.96 -4.82
N GLU A 86 5.73 4.64 -3.54
CA GLU A 86 6.20 5.57 -2.52
C GLU A 86 7.54 5.15 -1.94
N ARG A 87 8.37 6.13 -1.65
CA ARG A 87 9.59 5.93 -0.87
C ARG A 87 9.26 6.17 0.60
N ILE A 88 9.31 5.12 1.39
CA ILE A 88 9.11 5.19 2.83
C ILE A 88 10.41 5.59 3.49
N ALA A 89 10.36 6.53 4.44
CA ALA A 89 11.48 6.99 5.21
C ALA A 89 11.14 7.03 6.70
N SER A 90 12.15 6.88 7.54
CA SER A 90 12.01 7.10 8.99
C SER A 90 12.16 8.58 9.31
N ALA A 91 11.27 9.11 10.14
CA ALA A 91 11.35 10.49 10.63
C ALA A 91 12.11 10.55 11.95
N VAL A 92 12.98 11.54 12.09
CA VAL A 92 13.65 11.89 13.34
C VAL A 92 13.30 13.31 13.75
N ALA A 93 13.47 13.65 15.01
CA ALA A 93 13.25 15.02 15.48
C ALA A 93 14.13 16.01 14.72
N LYS A 94 13.57 17.18 14.38
CA LYS A 94 14.28 18.23 13.67
C LYS A 94 15.56 18.62 14.41
N GLY A 95 16.69 18.65 13.70
CA GLY A 95 18.00 18.95 14.26
C GLY A 95 18.76 17.73 14.82
N ASN A 96 18.16 16.56 14.92
CA ASN A 96 18.85 15.35 15.35
C ASN A 96 19.56 14.65 14.18
N GLN A 97 20.54 15.35 13.61
CA GLN A 97 21.31 14.85 12.46
C GLN A 97 22.11 13.59 12.82
N THR A 98 22.65 13.51 14.04
CA THR A 98 23.41 12.33 14.50
C THR A 98 22.58 11.05 14.42
N LEU A 99 21.31 11.10 14.83
CA LEU A 99 20.43 9.94 14.74
C LEU A 99 20.08 9.62 13.29
N ALA A 100 19.82 10.64 12.46
CA ALA A 100 19.54 10.44 11.04
C ALA A 100 20.71 9.75 10.31
N ASP A 101 21.93 10.19 10.57
CA ASP A 101 23.13 9.62 9.97
C ASP A 101 23.39 8.19 10.46
N ALA A 102 23.22 7.92 11.75
CA ALA A 102 23.35 6.58 12.31
C ALA A 102 22.31 5.62 11.72
N TRP A 103 21.05 6.07 11.58
CA TRP A 103 19.97 5.30 10.95
C TRP A 103 20.28 4.98 9.48
N ASN A 104 20.65 5.99 8.70
CA ASN A 104 20.97 5.81 7.28
C ASN A 104 22.16 4.87 7.07
N LYS A 105 23.18 4.97 7.92
CA LYS A 105 24.34 4.07 7.90
C LYS A 105 23.91 2.62 8.19
N ALA A 106 23.17 2.39 9.26
CA ALA A 106 22.68 1.05 9.61
C ALA A 106 21.80 0.46 8.51
N LEU A 107 20.90 1.26 7.90
CA LEU A 107 20.08 0.82 6.78
C LEU A 107 20.93 0.43 5.57
N ALA A 108 21.94 1.22 5.22
CA ALA A 108 22.84 0.90 4.12
C ALA A 108 23.64 -0.39 4.37
N GLU A 109 24.11 -0.61 5.61
CA GLU A 109 24.80 -1.83 6.02
C GLU A 109 23.91 -3.06 5.90
N THR A 110 22.66 -3.00 6.39
CA THR A 110 21.70 -4.12 6.29
C THR A 110 21.29 -4.41 4.84
N MET A 111 21.28 -3.40 3.97
CA MET A 111 21.06 -3.61 2.54
C MET A 111 22.25 -4.28 1.85
N ALA A 112 23.47 -3.93 2.27
CA ALA A 112 24.71 -4.45 1.67
C ALA A 112 25.01 -5.89 2.12
N ASP A 113 24.78 -6.24 3.39
CA ASP A 113 25.06 -7.56 3.95
C ASP A 113 23.97 -8.60 3.65
N GLY A 114 22.85 -8.18 3.05
CA GLY A 114 21.73 -9.04 2.68
C GLY A 114 20.73 -9.31 3.82
N SER A 115 20.94 -8.80 5.02
CA SER A 115 20.03 -9.00 6.16
C SER A 115 18.67 -8.37 5.90
N TYR A 116 18.62 -7.20 5.23
CA TYR A 116 17.37 -6.58 4.80
C TYR A 116 16.56 -7.52 3.89
N ALA A 117 17.20 -8.09 2.88
CA ALA A 117 16.54 -9.03 1.95
C ALA A 117 16.06 -10.31 2.66
N ALA A 118 16.81 -10.80 3.64
CA ALA A 118 16.43 -11.96 4.43
C ALA A 118 15.18 -11.68 5.28
N VAL A 119 15.13 -10.54 5.96
CA VAL A 119 13.95 -10.10 6.74
C VAL A 119 12.75 -9.88 5.81
N SER A 120 12.95 -9.20 4.68
CA SER A 120 11.94 -8.99 3.66
C SER A 120 11.29 -10.31 3.21
N LYS A 121 12.11 -11.28 2.84
CA LYS A 121 11.62 -12.61 2.42
C LYS A 121 10.89 -13.35 3.53
N LYS A 122 11.37 -13.22 4.78
CA LYS A 122 10.75 -13.87 5.95
C LYS A 122 9.34 -13.38 6.20
N TYR A 123 9.08 -12.06 6.06
CA TYR A 123 7.79 -11.47 6.43
C TYR A 123 6.86 -11.25 5.23
N PHE A 124 7.41 -11.01 4.04
CA PHE A 124 6.63 -10.66 2.84
C PHE A 124 6.75 -11.67 1.71
N ASN A 125 7.55 -12.75 1.86
CA ASN A 125 7.88 -13.73 0.83
C ASN A 125 8.57 -13.15 -0.42
N GLU A 126 9.02 -11.90 -0.35
CA GLU A 126 9.71 -11.21 -1.44
C GLU A 126 10.66 -10.14 -0.90
N ASP A 127 11.53 -9.65 -1.75
CA ASP A 127 12.36 -8.49 -1.46
C ASP A 127 11.54 -7.22 -1.76
N VAL A 128 11.18 -6.46 -0.72
CA VAL A 128 10.33 -5.26 -0.85
C VAL A 128 11.11 -3.97 -1.11
N ARG A 129 12.42 -4.07 -1.37
CA ARG A 129 13.21 -2.88 -1.76
C ARG A 129 12.64 -2.26 -3.03
N CYS A 130 12.62 -0.92 -3.07
CA CYS A 130 12.39 -0.20 -4.32
C CYS A 130 13.64 -0.35 -5.19
N ASN A 131 13.46 -0.88 -6.39
CA ASN A 131 14.49 -0.89 -7.44
C ASN A 131 14.42 0.40 -8.23
#